data_e61a9227db65ce02dba28c40381573eb
#
_entry.id   e61a9227db65ce02dba28c40381573eb
#
_cell.length_a   1.000
_cell.length_b   1.000
_cell.length_c   1.000
_cell.angle_alpha   90.00
_cell.angle_beta   90.00
_cell.angle_gamma   90.00
#
_symmetry.space_group_name_H-M   'P 1'
#
loop_
_entity.id
_entity.type
_entity.pdbx_description
1 polymer ?
#
loop_
_entity_poly.entity_id
_entity_poly.type
_entity_poly.pdbx_seq_one_letter_code
_entity_poly.pdbx_strand_id
1 'polypeptide(L)'
;MQPEMKYIYTVYQCGSFSKAAEKLFLTQPALSISVQKAEHEVGMPLFNRDKKPLELTEAGMIYIQKIEQIQHLEQELAMQLNDLTD
;
A
#
# COMPACT_ATOMS: atom_id res chain seq x y z
N MET A 1 7.75 -7.68 0.26
CA MET A 1 6.68 -6.90 -0.39
C MET A 1 7.30 -5.85 -1.29
N GLN A 2 6.74 -5.65 -2.47
CA GLN A 2 7.23 -4.65 -3.41
C GLN A 2 7.03 -3.23 -2.87
N PRO A 3 7.93 -2.27 -3.19
CA PRO A 3 7.79 -0.91 -2.69
C PRO A 3 6.46 -0.25 -3.02
N GLU A 4 5.90 -0.48 -4.21
CA GLU A 4 4.62 0.08 -4.62
C GLU A 4 3.49 -0.36 -3.71
N MET A 5 3.51 -1.63 -3.28
CA MET A 5 2.51 -2.16 -2.36
C MET A 5 2.60 -1.49 -1.00
N LYS A 6 3.82 -1.26 -0.51
CA LYS A 6 4.04 -0.56 0.74
C LYS A 6 3.53 0.88 0.67
N TYR A 7 3.78 1.55 -0.45
CA TYR A 7 3.32 2.93 -0.65
C TYR A 7 1.79 3.01 -0.65
N ILE A 8 1.16 2.11 -1.40
CA ILE A 8 -0.31 2.07 -1.50
C ILE A 8 -0.92 1.78 -0.12
N TYR A 9 -0.36 0.84 0.62
CA TYR A 9 -0.85 0.51 1.94
C TYR A 9 -0.70 1.68 2.91
N THR A 10 0.42 2.40 2.85
CA THR A 10 0.65 3.57 3.68
C THR A 10 -0.33 4.69 3.38
N VAL A 11 -0.61 4.94 2.08
CA VAL A 11 -1.63 5.92 1.68
C VAL A 11 -2.99 5.55 2.27
N TYR A 12 -3.36 4.28 2.17
CA TYR A 12 -4.61 3.78 2.75
C TYR A 12 -4.67 4.02 4.26
N GLN A 13 -3.61 3.63 4.99
CA GLN A 13 -3.58 3.79 6.44
C GLN A 13 -3.65 5.24 6.87
N CYS A 14 -2.96 6.13 6.17
CA CYS A 14 -2.95 7.55 6.49
C CYS A 14 -4.21 8.28 6.04
N GLY A 15 -4.93 7.73 5.08
CA GLY A 15 -6.11 8.39 4.50
C GLY A 15 -5.78 9.66 3.72
N SER A 16 -4.51 9.84 3.34
CA SER A 16 -4.03 11.07 2.73
C SER A 16 -2.68 10.82 2.05
N PHE A 17 -2.53 11.33 0.83
CA PHE A 17 -1.25 11.29 0.13
C PHE A 17 -0.20 12.15 0.81
N SER A 18 -0.61 13.31 1.33
CA SER A 18 0.29 14.23 2.02
C SER A 18 0.91 13.60 3.26
N LYS A 19 0.08 13.02 4.12
CA LYS A 19 0.54 12.37 5.34
C LYS A 19 1.38 11.13 5.04
N ALA A 20 0.99 10.35 4.05
CA ALA A 20 1.73 9.16 3.65
C ALA A 20 3.12 9.53 3.12
N ALA A 21 3.22 10.59 2.33
CA ALA A 21 4.51 11.06 1.80
C ALA A 21 5.45 11.44 2.94
N GLU A 22 4.95 12.15 3.95
CA GLU A 22 5.76 12.47 5.13
C GLU A 22 6.26 11.21 5.82
N LYS A 23 5.37 10.24 6.04
CA LYS A 23 5.72 9.00 6.73
C LYS A 23 6.76 8.18 5.96
N LEU A 24 6.70 8.24 4.64
CA LEU A 24 7.59 7.49 3.75
C LEU A 24 8.86 8.25 3.37
N PHE A 25 9.03 9.48 3.84
CA PHE A 25 10.14 10.34 3.49
C PHE A 25 10.25 10.57 1.99
N LEU A 26 9.07 10.72 1.35
CA LEU A 26 8.96 11.00 -0.08
C LEU A 26 8.28 12.35 -0.28
N THR A 27 8.52 12.96 -1.45
CA THR A 27 7.69 14.09 -1.85
C THR A 27 6.32 13.58 -2.26
N GLN A 28 5.29 14.42 -2.09
CA GLN A 28 3.94 14.03 -2.50
C GLN A 28 3.86 13.71 -4.00
N PRO A 29 4.47 14.51 -4.91
CA PRO A 29 4.47 14.16 -6.33
C PRO A 29 5.12 12.82 -6.62
N ALA A 30 6.24 12.49 -5.96
CA ALA A 30 6.91 11.21 -6.16
C ALA A 30 6.01 10.05 -5.74
N LEU A 31 5.36 10.17 -4.58
CA LEU A 31 4.43 9.14 -4.11
C LEU A 31 3.23 9.01 -5.06
N SER A 32 2.66 10.13 -5.49
CA SER A 32 1.52 10.12 -6.41
C SER A 32 1.86 9.44 -7.73
N ILE A 33 3.05 9.70 -8.27
CA ILE A 33 3.51 9.07 -9.52
C ILE A 33 3.66 7.56 -9.34
N SER A 34 4.24 7.12 -8.21
CA SER A 34 4.41 5.68 -7.92
C SER A 34 3.05 4.98 -7.83
N VAL A 35 2.09 5.59 -7.17
CA VAL A 35 0.75 5.01 -7.04
C VAL A 35 0.04 4.99 -8.39
N GLN A 36 0.14 6.08 -9.18
CA GLN A 36 -0.45 6.12 -10.51
C GLN A 36 0.13 5.05 -11.44
N LYS A 37 1.43 4.81 -11.33
CA LYS A 37 2.08 3.75 -12.11
C LYS A 37 1.50 2.39 -11.77
N ALA A 38 1.31 2.10 -10.48
CA ALA A 38 0.69 0.86 -10.04
C ALA A 38 -0.76 0.75 -10.53
N GLU A 39 -1.51 1.85 -10.46
CA GLU A 39 -2.88 1.89 -10.97
C GLU A 39 -2.93 1.63 -12.48
N HIS A 40 -1.97 2.18 -13.21
CA HIS A 40 -1.87 1.95 -14.64
C HIS A 40 -1.59 0.48 -14.97
N GLU A 41 -0.69 -0.16 -14.21
CA GLU A 41 -0.38 -1.58 -14.38
C GLU A 41 -1.58 -2.48 -14.07
N VAL A 42 -2.36 -2.12 -13.06
CA VAL A 42 -3.59 -2.83 -12.69
C VAL A 42 -4.70 -2.58 -13.70
N GLY A 43 -4.68 -1.42 -14.35
CA GLY A 43 -5.67 -1.04 -15.35
C GLY A 43 -6.87 -0.30 -14.79
N MET A 44 -6.84 0.12 -13.54
CA MET A 44 -7.94 0.85 -12.92
C MET A 44 -7.46 1.59 -11.67
N PRO A 45 -8.17 2.66 -11.25
CA PRO A 45 -7.78 3.38 -10.03
C PRO A 45 -8.02 2.55 -8.78
N LEU A 46 -7.14 2.72 -7.80
CA LEU A 46 -7.25 2.09 -6.48
C LEU A 46 -7.83 3.04 -5.45
N PHE A 47 -7.70 4.34 -5.67
CA PHE A 47 -8.20 5.38 -4.77
C PHE A 47 -9.17 6.30 -5.48
N ASN A 48 -10.21 6.71 -4.77
CA ASN A 48 -11.11 7.76 -5.19
C ASN A 48 -10.61 9.08 -4.60
N ARG A 49 -9.84 9.82 -5.41
CA ARG A 49 -9.15 11.03 -4.94
C ARG A 49 -10.07 12.22 -4.76
N ASP A 50 -11.31 12.13 -5.25
CA ASP A 50 -12.30 13.19 -5.10
C ASP A 50 -12.92 13.22 -3.71
N LYS A 51 -12.72 12.16 -2.92
CA LYS A 51 -13.27 12.05 -1.57
C LYS A 51 -12.30 12.52 -0.51
N LYS A 52 -12.82 13.15 0.54
CA LYS A 52 -12.07 13.56 1.72
C LYS A 52 -12.84 13.14 2.96
N PRO A 53 -12.33 12.20 3.77
CA PRO A 53 -11.04 11.52 3.60
C PRO A 53 -11.01 10.65 2.35
N LEU A 54 -9.79 10.35 1.93
CA LEU A 54 -9.53 9.53 0.75
C LEU A 54 -10.18 8.15 0.91
N GLU A 55 -10.89 7.70 -0.12
CA GLU A 55 -11.56 6.39 -0.11
C GLU A 55 -10.93 5.45 -1.12
N LEU A 56 -11.05 4.14 -0.84
CA LEU A 56 -10.67 3.10 -1.78
C LEU A 56 -11.78 2.90 -2.82
N THR A 57 -11.37 2.59 -4.05
CA THR A 57 -12.28 2.02 -5.04
C THR A 57 -12.51 0.55 -4.70
N GLU A 58 -13.41 -0.12 -5.43
CA GLU A 58 -13.60 -1.58 -5.29
C GLU A 58 -12.28 -2.31 -5.56
N ALA A 59 -11.56 -1.92 -6.61
CA ALA A 59 -10.24 -2.48 -6.92
C ALA A 59 -9.25 -2.22 -5.78
N GLY A 60 -9.29 -1.02 -5.19
CA GLY A 60 -8.45 -0.68 -4.04
C GLY A 60 -8.72 -1.57 -2.84
N MET A 61 -9.99 -1.88 -2.57
CA MET A 61 -10.35 -2.78 -1.46
C MET A 61 -9.77 -4.17 -1.64
N ILE A 62 -9.86 -4.70 -2.85
CA ILE A 62 -9.27 -6.01 -3.19
C ILE A 62 -7.75 -5.95 -3.02
N TYR A 63 -7.13 -4.89 -3.51
CA TYR A 63 -5.68 -4.71 -3.45
C TYR A 63 -5.18 -4.67 -2.01
N ILE A 64 -5.82 -3.88 -1.16
CA ILE A 64 -5.46 -3.77 0.27
C ILE A 64 -5.62 -5.11 0.98
N GLN A 65 -6.70 -5.83 0.70
CA GLN A 65 -6.95 -7.15 1.30
C GLN A 65 -5.80 -8.11 0.96
N LYS A 66 -5.33 -8.10 -0.27
CA LYS A 66 -4.22 -8.96 -0.68
C LYS A 66 -2.90 -8.53 -0.07
N ILE A 67 -2.66 -7.23 0.06
CA ILE A 67 -1.47 -6.73 0.76
C ILE A 67 -1.44 -7.26 2.20
N GLU A 68 -2.57 -7.22 2.89
CA GLU A 68 -2.66 -7.70 4.27
C GLU A 68 -2.37 -9.20 4.36
N GLN A 69 -2.82 -9.98 3.39
CA GLN A 69 -2.50 -11.41 3.31
C GLN A 69 -1.01 -11.64 3.06
N ILE A 70 -0.40 -10.84 2.20
CA ILE A 70 1.05 -10.93 1.92
C ILE A 70 1.84 -10.59 3.18
N GLN A 71 1.47 -9.55 3.91
CA GLN A 71 2.13 -9.17 5.17
C GLN A 71 2.04 -10.30 6.18
N HIS A 72 0.89 -10.93 6.28
CA HIS A 72 0.68 -12.05 7.20
C HIS A 72 1.60 -13.22 6.85
N LEU A 73 1.70 -13.56 5.57
CA LEU A 73 2.58 -14.62 5.10
C LEU A 73 4.06 -14.31 5.37
N GLU A 74 4.46 -13.06 5.16
CA GLU A 74 5.83 -12.63 5.46
C GLU A 74 6.15 -12.79 6.95
N GLN A 75 5.19 -12.43 7.81
CA GLN A 75 5.35 -12.58 9.27
C GLN A 75 5.42 -14.04 9.67
N GLU A 76 4.57 -14.89 9.08
CA GLU A 76 4.62 -16.34 9.32
C GLU A 76 5.97 -16.93 8.92
N LEU A 77 6.48 -16.53 7.77
CA LEU A 77 7.78 -16.98 7.29
C LEU A 77 8.88 -16.62 8.30
N ALA A 78 8.90 -15.38 8.74
CA ALA A 78 9.90 -14.92 9.71
C ALA A 78 9.79 -15.70 11.03
N MET A 79 8.59 -15.93 11.52
CA MET A 79 8.36 -16.67 12.77
C MET A 79 8.80 -18.12 12.64
N GLN A 80 8.42 -18.79 11.56
CA GLN A 80 8.76 -20.21 11.36
C GLN A 80 10.26 -20.41 11.21
N LEU A 81 10.94 -19.52 10.51
CA LEU A 81 12.40 -19.59 10.37
C LEU A 81 13.09 -19.30 11.70
N ASN A 82 12.58 -18.33 12.45
CA ASN A 82 13.14 -18.00 13.76
C ASN A 82 13.03 -19.17 14.74
N ASP A 83 11.94 -19.94 14.68
CA ASP A 83 11.74 -21.11 15.54
C ASP A 83 12.78 -22.21 15.28
N LEU A 84 13.38 -22.23 14.10
CA LEU A 84 14.42 -23.22 13.76
C LEU A 84 15.78 -22.88 14.35
N THR A 85 15.99 -21.65 14.80
CA THR A 85 17.30 -21.20 15.29
C THR A 85 17.53 -21.43 16.78
N ASP A 86 16.55 -21.94 17.50
CA ASP A 86 16.66 -22.23 18.94
C ASP A 86 17.13 -23.62 19.25
#